data_35ce5c5fffe32d8a83339f4103803cb1
#
_entry.id   35ce5c5fffe32d8a83339f4103803cb1
#
_cell.length_a   1.000
_cell.length_b   1.000
_cell.length_c   1.000
_cell.angle_alpha   90.00
_cell.angle_beta   90.00
_cell.angle_gamma   90.00
#
_symmetry.space_group_name_H-M   'P 1'
#
loop_
_entity.id
_entity.type
_entity.pdbx_description
1 polymer ?
#
loop_
_entity_poly.entity_id
_entity_poly.type
_entity_poly.pdbx_seq_one_letter_code
_entity_poly.pdbx_strand_id
1 'polypeptide(L)'
;MAKVEEAAEKAVLGACLVNENTIPEVVTRLKPDDFYYPVHQNIFALIGEKFTTGEAVEPVTLAAELRERTGHDDPAVFFRLMDSVLTTVNVDYHIGLVLEASTRQIGRAHV
;
A
#
# COMPACT_ATOMS: atom_id res chain seq x y z
N MET A 1 1.77 10.08 -15.18
CA MET A 1 3.12 10.26 -14.69
C MET A 1 3.29 9.61 -13.33
N ALA A 2 4.50 9.17 -13.04
CA ALA A 2 4.79 8.40 -11.83
C ALA A 2 4.43 9.14 -10.54
N LYS A 3 4.51 10.47 -10.52
CA LYS A 3 4.26 11.23 -9.30
C LYS A 3 2.84 11.13 -8.80
N VAL A 4 1.87 11.14 -9.71
CA VAL A 4 0.47 11.03 -9.30
C VAL A 4 0.19 9.63 -8.78
N GLU A 5 0.71 8.64 -9.48
CA GLU A 5 0.52 7.24 -9.09
C GLU A 5 1.21 6.94 -7.79
N GLU A 6 2.42 7.47 -7.61
CA GLU A 6 3.15 7.28 -6.36
C GLU A 6 2.39 7.87 -5.18
N ALA A 7 1.87 9.10 -5.36
CA ALA A 7 1.12 9.74 -4.30
C ALA A 7 -0.13 8.95 -3.94
N ALA A 8 -0.81 8.41 -4.95
CA ALA A 8 -2.01 7.61 -4.71
C ALA A 8 -1.68 6.33 -3.94
N GLU A 9 -0.58 5.66 -4.32
CA GLU A 9 -0.17 4.45 -3.64
C GLU A 9 0.19 4.73 -2.19
N LYS A 10 0.92 5.82 -1.96
CA LYS A 10 1.28 6.20 -0.59
C LYS A 10 0.04 6.53 0.24
N ALA A 11 -0.93 7.21 -0.37
CA ALA A 11 -2.15 7.57 0.35
C ALA A 11 -2.93 6.33 0.77
N VAL A 12 -3.04 5.34 -0.12
CA VAL A 12 -3.75 4.11 0.20
C VAL A 12 -3.05 3.34 1.31
N LEU A 13 -1.74 3.16 1.18
CA LEU A 13 -0.98 2.43 2.19
C LEU A 13 -0.97 3.18 3.52
N GLY A 14 -0.78 4.49 3.46
CA GLY A 14 -0.81 5.30 4.68
C GLY A 14 -2.14 5.23 5.38
N ALA A 15 -3.23 5.23 4.62
CA ALA A 15 -4.56 5.11 5.21
C ALA A 15 -4.70 3.79 5.98
N CYS A 16 -4.18 2.71 5.41
CA CYS A 16 -4.21 1.41 6.09
C CYS A 16 -3.42 1.43 7.40
N LEU A 17 -2.28 2.14 7.39
CA LEU A 17 -1.43 2.20 8.58
C LEU A 17 -2.03 3.09 9.66
N VAL A 18 -2.69 4.17 9.25
CA VAL A 18 -3.26 5.11 10.21
C VAL A 18 -4.60 4.62 10.76
N ASN A 19 -5.39 3.94 9.94
CA ASN A 19 -6.72 3.52 10.35
C ASN A 19 -6.98 2.10 9.86
N GLU A 20 -6.89 1.13 10.78
CA GLU A 20 -7.07 -0.29 10.43
C GLU A 20 -8.45 -0.57 9.85
N ASN A 21 -9.43 0.26 10.15
CA ASN A 21 -10.78 0.06 9.61
C ASN A 21 -10.83 0.26 8.09
N THR A 22 -9.80 0.86 7.53
CA THR A 22 -9.70 1.05 6.08
C THR A 22 -9.27 -0.22 5.37
N ILE A 23 -8.57 -1.11 6.08
CA ILE A 23 -7.92 -2.26 5.44
C ILE A 23 -8.89 -3.19 4.73
N PRO A 24 -10.05 -3.55 5.31
CA PRO A 24 -10.95 -4.49 4.63
C PRO A 24 -11.36 -4.01 3.24
N GLU A 25 -11.66 -2.72 3.11
CA GLU A 25 -12.04 -2.18 1.81
C GLU A 25 -10.88 -2.23 0.83
N VAL A 26 -9.68 -1.88 1.30
CA VAL A 26 -8.53 -1.81 0.43
C VAL A 26 -8.13 -3.20 -0.06
N VAL A 27 -8.07 -4.18 0.84
CA VAL A 27 -7.65 -5.53 0.43
C VAL A 27 -8.70 -6.22 -0.41
N THR A 28 -9.94 -5.78 -0.35
CA THR A 28 -10.99 -6.33 -1.20
C THR A 28 -10.84 -5.83 -2.63
N ARG A 29 -10.37 -4.61 -2.81
CA ARG A 29 -10.33 -3.95 -4.11
C ARG A 29 -8.97 -3.96 -4.78
N LEU A 30 -7.89 -4.13 -4.03
CA LEU A 30 -6.54 -4.07 -4.58
C LEU A 30 -5.78 -5.34 -4.26
N LYS A 31 -4.79 -5.62 -5.11
CA LYS A 31 -3.83 -6.71 -4.92
C LYS A 31 -2.43 -6.12 -4.95
N PRO A 32 -1.42 -6.84 -4.40
CA PRO A 32 -0.05 -6.31 -4.45
C PRO A 32 0.39 -5.95 -5.87
N ASP A 33 -0.03 -6.73 -6.86
CA ASP A 33 0.37 -6.48 -8.24
C ASP A 33 -0.19 -5.18 -8.80
N ASP A 34 -1.20 -4.60 -8.16
CA ASP A 34 -1.75 -3.34 -8.61
C ASP A 34 -0.84 -2.16 -8.33
N PHE A 35 0.13 -2.34 -7.42
CA PHE A 35 1.06 -1.27 -7.08
C PHE A 35 2.24 -1.29 -8.04
N TYR A 36 2.66 -0.11 -8.44
CA TYR A 36 3.77 0.03 -9.37
C TYR A 36 5.13 -0.18 -8.70
N TYR A 37 5.29 0.36 -7.49
CA TYR A 37 6.58 0.35 -6.81
C TYR A 37 6.75 -0.94 -6.02
N PRO A 38 7.87 -1.66 -6.22
CA PRO A 38 8.07 -2.93 -5.50
C PRO A 38 7.99 -2.81 -3.99
N VAL A 39 8.49 -1.71 -3.42
CA VAL A 39 8.40 -1.54 -1.97
C VAL A 39 6.95 -1.46 -1.53
N HIS A 40 6.10 -0.79 -2.32
CA HIS A 40 4.69 -0.71 -1.99
C HIS A 40 4.00 -2.06 -2.15
N GLN A 41 4.39 -2.84 -3.16
CA GLN A 41 3.86 -4.19 -3.32
C GLN A 41 4.15 -5.05 -2.10
N ASN A 42 5.38 -4.98 -1.60
CA ASN A 42 5.77 -5.76 -0.44
C ASN A 42 5.05 -5.30 0.82
N ILE A 43 4.91 -4.00 1.01
CA ILE A 43 4.20 -3.46 2.16
C ILE A 43 2.74 -3.88 2.12
N PHE A 44 2.12 -3.78 0.96
CA PHE A 44 0.71 -4.14 0.84
C PHE A 44 0.50 -5.63 1.08
N ALA A 45 1.42 -6.47 0.58
CA ALA A 45 1.35 -7.91 0.82
C ALA A 45 1.40 -8.22 2.30
N LEU A 46 2.29 -7.54 3.03
CA LEU A 46 2.38 -7.72 4.48
C LEU A 46 1.10 -7.30 5.19
N ILE A 47 0.54 -6.16 4.79
CA ILE A 47 -0.71 -5.69 5.38
C ILE A 47 -1.82 -6.71 5.15
N GLY A 48 -1.91 -7.25 3.95
CA GLY A 48 -2.91 -8.26 3.63
C GLY A 48 -2.74 -9.54 4.43
N GLU A 49 -1.50 -9.97 4.63
CA GLU A 49 -1.23 -11.15 5.44
C GLU A 49 -1.66 -10.95 6.89
N LYS A 50 -1.32 -9.79 7.45
CA LYS A 50 -1.74 -9.49 8.83
C LYS A 50 -3.23 -9.45 8.95
N PHE A 51 -3.90 -8.84 7.97
CA PHE A 51 -5.35 -8.79 7.99
C PHE A 51 -5.96 -10.20 7.94
N THR A 52 -5.42 -11.05 7.07
CA THR A 52 -5.94 -12.40 6.90
C THR A 52 -5.77 -13.25 8.16
N THR A 53 -4.63 -13.09 8.85
CA THR A 53 -4.36 -13.87 10.04
C THR A 53 -4.93 -13.24 11.32
N GLY A 54 -5.50 -12.05 11.20
CA GLY A 54 -6.05 -11.36 12.37
C GLY A 54 -5.01 -10.69 13.23
N GLU A 55 -3.79 -10.56 12.74
CA GLU A 55 -2.72 -9.90 13.49
C GLU A 55 -2.81 -8.39 13.33
N ALA A 56 -2.27 -7.68 14.32
CA ALA A 56 -2.28 -6.23 14.27
C ALA A 56 -1.36 -5.72 13.17
N VAL A 57 -1.81 -4.66 12.49
CA VAL A 57 -1.00 -3.98 11.48
C VAL A 57 -0.27 -2.84 12.19
N GLU A 58 1.01 -3.06 12.44
CA GLU A 58 1.81 -2.15 13.26
C GLU A 58 3.10 -1.82 12.53
N PRO A 59 3.44 -0.52 12.39
CA PRO A 59 4.59 -0.12 11.58
C PRO A 59 5.91 -0.76 12.02
N VAL A 60 6.14 -0.88 13.32
CA VAL A 60 7.41 -1.45 13.81
C VAL A 60 7.55 -2.91 13.38
N THR A 61 6.50 -3.69 13.56
CA THR A 61 6.51 -5.10 13.17
C THR A 61 6.63 -5.25 11.66
N LEU A 62 5.89 -4.42 10.92
CA LEU A 62 5.95 -4.46 9.46
C LEU A 62 7.33 -4.11 8.96
N ALA A 63 7.98 -3.14 9.59
CA ALA A 63 9.32 -2.75 9.17
C ALA A 63 10.30 -3.91 9.35
N ALA A 64 10.20 -4.62 10.47
CA ALA A 64 11.08 -5.76 10.71
C ALA A 64 10.85 -6.86 9.68
N GLU A 65 9.59 -7.17 9.38
CA GLU A 65 9.29 -8.21 8.41
C GLU A 65 9.67 -7.81 7.01
N LEU A 66 9.50 -6.55 6.67
CA LEU A 66 9.91 -6.05 5.36
C LEU A 66 11.41 -6.21 5.18
N ARG A 67 12.17 -5.89 6.21
CA ARG A 67 13.61 -6.05 6.17
C ARG A 67 14.00 -7.52 5.94
N GLU A 68 13.32 -8.43 6.62
CA GLU A 68 13.60 -9.85 6.44
C GLU A 68 13.33 -10.31 5.01
N ARG A 69 12.29 -9.78 4.39
CA ARG A 69 11.91 -10.21 3.05
C ARG A 69 12.74 -9.58 1.95
N THR A 70 13.12 -8.33 2.13
CA THR A 70 13.72 -7.57 1.03
C THR A 70 15.17 -7.20 1.30
N GLY A 71 15.62 -7.29 2.53
CA GLY A 71 16.95 -6.85 2.90
C GLY A 71 17.07 -5.34 3.09
N HIS A 72 16.00 -4.61 2.85
CA HIS A 72 16.01 -3.16 3.03
C HIS A 72 15.69 -2.80 4.47
N ASP A 73 16.52 -1.96 5.05
CA ASP A 73 16.35 -1.53 6.44
C ASP A 73 16.05 -0.04 6.46
N ASP A 74 14.79 0.30 6.17
CA ASP A 74 14.37 1.69 6.15
C ASP A 74 13.03 1.82 6.87
N PRO A 75 13.05 1.81 8.21
CA PRO A 75 11.81 1.94 8.96
C PRO A 75 11.12 3.27 8.72
N ALA A 76 11.85 4.28 8.26
CA ALA A 76 11.25 5.59 7.99
C ALA A 76 10.22 5.53 6.88
N VAL A 77 10.26 4.50 6.02
CA VAL A 77 9.30 4.42 4.93
C VAL A 77 7.86 4.39 5.48
N PHE A 78 7.65 3.68 6.58
CA PHE A 78 6.31 3.59 7.15
C PHE A 78 5.86 4.92 7.74
N PHE A 79 6.76 5.64 8.36
CA PHE A 79 6.41 6.96 8.91
C PHE A 79 6.14 7.95 7.78
N ARG A 80 6.89 7.87 6.69
CA ARG A 80 6.61 8.72 5.54
C ARG A 80 5.23 8.43 4.93
N LEU A 81 4.87 7.14 4.88
CA LEU A 81 3.54 6.77 4.38
C LEU A 81 2.45 7.34 5.28
N MET A 82 2.63 7.22 6.59
CA MET A 82 1.65 7.75 7.51
C MET A 82 1.55 9.26 7.43
N ASP A 83 2.68 9.93 7.24
CA ASP A 83 2.70 11.38 7.12
C ASP A 83 2.06 11.88 5.83
N SER A 84 2.02 11.03 4.81
CA SER A 84 1.44 11.45 3.54
C SER A 84 -0.08 11.46 3.56
N VAL A 85 -0.68 10.99 4.65
CA VAL A 85 -2.13 10.90 4.76
C VAL A 85 -2.62 12.03 5.65
N LEU A 86 -3.24 13.03 5.03
CA LEU A 86 -3.84 14.13 5.76
C LEU A 86 -5.23 13.76 6.28
N THR A 87 -5.88 12.85 5.55
CA THR A 87 -7.21 12.40 5.92
C THR A 87 -7.48 11.09 5.19
N THR A 88 -8.28 10.21 5.81
CA THR A 88 -8.67 8.96 5.18
C THR A 88 -9.98 9.09 4.41
N VAL A 89 -10.55 10.29 4.34
CA VAL A 89 -11.85 10.49 3.73
C VAL A 89 -11.87 10.11 2.26
N ASN A 90 -10.77 10.33 1.56
CA ASN A 90 -10.72 10.11 0.11
C ASN A 90 -10.04 8.82 -0.29
N VAL A 91 -10.05 7.80 0.56
CA VAL A 91 -9.38 6.56 0.24
C VAL A 91 -9.99 5.92 -1.01
N ASP A 92 -11.30 6.01 -1.20
CA ASP A 92 -11.94 5.49 -2.41
C ASP A 92 -11.35 6.11 -3.67
N TYR A 93 -11.16 7.40 -3.63
CA TYR A 93 -10.59 8.10 -4.78
C TYR A 93 -9.19 7.61 -5.09
N HIS A 94 -8.38 7.43 -4.05
CA HIS A 94 -7.01 6.98 -4.25
C HIS A 94 -6.93 5.53 -4.69
N ILE A 95 -7.82 4.68 -4.19
CA ILE A 95 -7.91 3.31 -4.69
C ILE A 95 -8.22 3.32 -6.18
N GLY A 96 -9.14 4.19 -6.58
CA GLY A 96 -9.48 4.32 -8.00
C GLY A 96 -8.29 4.71 -8.85
N LEU A 97 -7.46 5.63 -8.36
CA LEU A 97 -6.27 6.03 -9.09
C LEU A 97 -5.27 4.88 -9.24
N VAL A 98 -5.08 4.10 -8.17
CA VAL A 98 -4.19 2.94 -8.22
C VAL A 98 -4.70 1.92 -9.22
N LEU A 99 -5.99 1.64 -9.19
CA LEU A 99 -6.59 0.68 -10.11
C LEU A 99 -6.47 1.14 -11.55
N GLU A 100 -6.68 2.42 -11.80
CA GLU A 100 -6.57 2.97 -13.14
C GLU A 100 -5.16 2.81 -13.69
N ALA A 101 -4.17 3.13 -12.86
CA ALA A 101 -2.79 2.99 -13.26
C ALA A 101 -2.42 1.52 -13.47
N SER A 102 -2.90 0.65 -12.60
CA SER A 102 -2.65 -0.78 -12.71
C SER A 102 -3.25 -1.34 -14.01
N THR A 103 -4.46 -0.93 -14.33
CA THR A 103 -5.13 -1.38 -15.54
C THR A 103 -4.34 -0.97 -16.78
N ARG A 104 -3.83 0.26 -16.80
CA ARG A 104 -3.03 0.71 -17.92
C ARG A 104 -1.75 -0.11 -18.07
N GLN A 105 -1.11 -0.44 -16.94
CA GLN A 105 0.11 -1.24 -16.97
C GLN A 105 -0.16 -2.65 -17.46
N ILE A 106 -1.22 -3.26 -16.96
CA ILE A 106 -1.61 -4.61 -17.37
C ILE A 106 -1.95 -4.63 -18.85
N GLY A 107 -2.67 -3.62 -19.30
CA GLY A 107 -3.01 -3.51 -20.72
C GLY A 107 -1.79 -3.46 -21.59
N ARG A 108 -0.79 -2.68 -21.18
CA ARG A 108 0.46 -2.62 -21.94
C ARG A 108 1.20 -3.95 -21.95
N ALA A 109 1.16 -4.64 -20.82
CA ALA A 109 1.88 -5.88 -20.69
C ALA A 109 1.27 -7.00 -21.53
N HIS A 110 -0.01 -6.91 -21.82
CA HIS A 110 -0.72 -7.93 -22.57
C HIS A 110 -0.70 -7.69 -24.08
N VAL A 111 -0.15 -6.59 -24.50
CA VAL A 111 -0.03 -6.28 -25.94
C VAL A 111 1.16 -6.95 -26.64
#